data_f2df88b56785ad62059815bf38236154
#
_entry.id   f2df88b56785ad62059815bf38236154
#
_cell.length_a   1.000
_cell.length_b   1.000
_cell.length_c   1.000
_cell.angle_alpha   90.00
_cell.angle_beta   90.00
_cell.angle_gamma   90.00
#
_symmetry.space_group_name_H-M   'P 1'
#
loop_
_entity.id
_entity.type
_entity.pdbx_description
1 polymer ?
#
loop_
_entity_poly.entity_id
_entity_poly.type
_entity_poly.pdbx_seq_one_letter_code
_entity_poly.pdbx_strand_id
1 'polypeptide(L)'
;MAISLAVAAVAAPALASVSDLDAALENVSIEADNVAETEPELLALEAILDEISTPLQETEVIVASAPQPTRWSGEGFTATEMKVLNFFQDYGINDRASLAVLLGNVKQESRFETNICEGGTRPGYHGCRRGGYGLIQWTTQGRYSGLGRHARRMGSSPEELQTQLSYVVTEVEWKKVEHIFKSEGRSISSYMQAAYRWLGWGVHGNRTVYAQDYYNRLYK
;
A
#
# COMPACT_ATOMS: atom_id res chain seq x y z
N MET A 1 -18.15 54.41 19.51
CA MET A 1 -17.66 53.25 20.28
C MET A 1 -17.80 51.99 19.44
N ALA A 2 -16.72 51.50 18.89
CA ALA A 2 -16.70 50.30 18.03
C ALA A 2 -16.27 49.13 18.94
N ILE A 3 -17.14 48.11 18.99
CA ILE A 3 -16.85 46.86 19.72
C ILE A 3 -16.25 45.89 18.70
N SER A 4 -14.97 45.58 18.90
CA SER A 4 -14.25 44.58 18.09
C SER A 4 -14.52 43.21 18.69
N LEU A 5 -15.17 42.31 17.91
CA LEU A 5 -15.33 40.90 18.25
C LEU A 5 -14.09 40.16 17.75
N ALA A 6 -13.28 39.68 18.64
CA ALA A 6 -12.20 38.75 18.32
C ALA A 6 -12.77 37.32 18.21
N VAL A 7 -12.73 36.73 17.02
CA VAL A 7 -13.04 35.32 16.82
C VAL A 7 -11.78 34.51 17.08
N ALA A 8 -11.78 33.77 18.20
CA ALA A 8 -10.74 32.80 18.50
C ALA A 8 -10.98 31.52 17.64
N ALA A 9 -10.02 31.19 16.77
CA ALA A 9 -10.02 29.94 16.05
C ALA A 9 -9.67 28.80 17.02
N VAL A 10 -10.63 27.93 17.30
CA VAL A 10 -10.40 26.68 18.04
C VAL A 10 -9.89 25.64 17.04
N ALA A 11 -8.64 25.24 17.23
CA ALA A 11 -8.06 24.12 16.47
C ALA A 11 -8.78 22.82 16.83
N ALA A 12 -9.27 22.10 15.85
CA ALA A 12 -9.89 20.79 16.02
C ALA A 12 -8.83 19.76 16.47
N PRO A 13 -9.12 18.95 17.49
CA PRO A 13 -8.23 17.85 17.86
C PRO A 13 -8.32 16.72 16.83
N ALA A 14 -7.17 16.05 16.62
CA ALA A 14 -7.03 14.89 15.74
C ALA A 14 -7.99 13.76 16.17
N LEU A 15 -8.49 13.02 15.17
CA LEU A 15 -9.44 11.90 15.34
C LEU A 15 -8.95 10.88 16.38
N ALA A 16 -9.69 10.76 17.47
CA ALA A 16 -9.57 9.69 18.44
C ALA A 16 -10.04 8.36 17.81
N SER A 17 -9.45 7.25 18.23
CA SER A 17 -9.84 5.93 17.76
C SER A 17 -11.21 5.52 18.31
N VAL A 18 -11.87 4.55 17.65
CA VAL A 18 -13.21 4.06 18.06
C VAL A 18 -13.21 3.53 19.51
N SER A 19 -12.08 3.08 20.03
CA SER A 19 -11.90 2.64 21.42
C SER A 19 -12.01 3.77 22.46
N ASP A 20 -11.82 5.02 22.08
CA ASP A 20 -11.90 6.15 22.99
C ASP A 20 -13.36 6.63 23.18
N LEU A 21 -14.26 6.26 22.29
CA LEU A 21 -15.69 6.54 22.38
C LEU A 21 -16.41 5.61 23.38
N ASP A 22 -16.00 4.35 23.48
CA ASP A 22 -16.59 3.40 24.44
C ASP A 22 -16.25 3.77 25.90
N ALA A 23 -15.04 4.27 26.15
CA ALA A 23 -14.64 4.73 27.48
C ALA A 23 -15.35 6.01 27.94
N ALA A 24 -15.83 6.83 27.02
CA ALA A 24 -16.57 8.05 27.32
C ALA A 24 -18.03 7.78 27.68
N LEU A 25 -18.60 6.68 27.20
CA LEU A 25 -20.01 6.31 27.46
C LEU A 25 -20.22 5.63 28.82
N GLU A 26 -19.20 4.99 29.40
CA GLU A 26 -19.32 4.35 30.72
C GLU A 26 -19.33 5.33 31.92
N ASN A 27 -18.93 6.57 31.73
CA ASN A 27 -18.88 7.58 32.81
C ASN A 27 -20.10 8.51 32.87
N VAL A 28 -21.13 8.27 32.07
CA VAL A 28 -22.41 8.98 32.17
C VAL A 28 -23.42 8.12 32.95
N SER A 29 -23.07 7.74 34.17
CA SER A 29 -24.07 7.36 35.18
C SER A 29 -24.55 8.65 35.80
N ILE A 30 -25.62 9.19 35.24
CA ILE A 30 -26.31 10.36 35.78
C ILE A 30 -27.04 9.94 37.06
N GLU A 31 -26.74 10.59 38.16
CA GLU A 31 -27.58 10.58 39.36
C GLU A 31 -28.95 11.13 39.00
N ALA A 32 -29.89 10.23 38.70
CA ALA A 32 -31.29 10.55 38.45
C ALA A 32 -32.06 10.46 39.77
N ASP A 33 -31.82 11.41 40.66
CA ASP A 33 -32.76 11.61 41.78
C ASP A 33 -32.90 13.12 42.04
N ASN A 34 -34.17 13.59 41.91
CA ASN A 34 -34.73 14.91 42.21
C ASN A 34 -34.63 16.00 41.13
N VAL A 35 -35.42 15.88 40.09
CA VAL A 35 -35.96 17.06 39.39
C VAL A 35 -37.49 16.89 39.34
N ALA A 36 -38.22 17.76 40.02
CA ALA A 36 -39.63 17.89 39.90
C ALA A 36 -39.97 18.46 38.51
N GLU A 37 -40.49 17.63 37.66
CA GLU A 37 -40.94 17.99 36.30
C GLU A 37 -42.14 18.94 36.40
N THR A 38 -42.01 20.16 35.90
CA THR A 38 -43.16 21.03 35.61
C THR A 38 -43.47 20.94 34.14
N GLU A 39 -44.77 20.67 33.82
CA GLU A 39 -45.26 20.49 32.44
C GLU A 39 -44.79 21.55 31.39
N PRO A 40 -44.54 22.81 31.71
CA PRO A 40 -44.05 23.80 30.73
C PRO A 40 -42.61 23.57 30.26
N GLU A 41 -41.72 22.89 31.03
CA GLU A 41 -40.35 22.60 30.62
C GLU A 41 -40.29 21.43 29.60
N LEU A 42 -41.20 20.45 29.72
CA LEU A 42 -41.29 19.35 28.77
C LEU A 42 -41.71 19.82 27.36
N LEU A 43 -42.68 20.73 27.30
CA LEU A 43 -43.15 21.32 26.03
C LEU A 43 -42.06 22.18 25.33
N ALA A 44 -41.21 22.83 26.12
CA ALA A 44 -40.09 23.59 25.58
C ALA A 44 -38.99 22.67 25.01
N LEU A 45 -38.74 21.52 25.62
CA LEU A 45 -37.76 20.54 25.16
C LEU A 45 -38.26 19.82 23.87
N GLU A 46 -39.55 19.50 23.76
CA GLU A 46 -40.09 18.93 22.52
C GLU A 46 -40.05 19.88 21.35
N ALA A 47 -40.27 21.17 21.57
CA ALA A 47 -40.14 22.19 20.52
C ALA A 47 -38.67 22.37 20.01
N ILE A 48 -37.69 22.20 20.89
CA ILE A 48 -36.26 22.24 20.52
C ILE A 48 -35.85 20.97 19.77
N LEU A 49 -36.41 19.82 20.13
CA LEU A 49 -36.12 18.56 19.44
C LEU A 49 -36.70 18.51 18.02
N ASP A 50 -37.88 19.14 17.79
CA ASP A 50 -38.47 19.24 16.46
C ASP A 50 -37.70 20.17 15.54
N GLU A 51 -37.08 21.22 16.09
CA GLU A 51 -36.22 22.13 15.32
C GLU A 51 -34.87 21.52 14.93
N ILE A 52 -34.36 20.57 15.72
CA ILE A 52 -33.08 19.83 15.45
C ILE A 52 -33.35 18.64 14.49
N SER A 53 -34.61 18.18 14.38
CA SER A 53 -35.01 17.07 13.49
C SER A 53 -35.23 17.46 12.04
N THR A 54 -34.99 18.72 11.67
CA THR A 54 -34.97 19.08 10.26
C THR A 54 -33.82 18.30 9.58
N PRO A 55 -34.08 17.45 8.58
CA PRO A 55 -32.99 16.73 7.92
C PRO A 55 -32.03 17.76 7.32
N LEU A 56 -30.78 17.77 7.83
CA LEU A 56 -29.68 18.47 7.19
C LEU A 56 -29.68 17.97 5.74
N GLN A 57 -30.01 18.84 4.80
CA GLN A 57 -29.75 18.58 3.40
C GLN A 57 -28.26 18.24 3.32
N GLU A 58 -27.97 16.96 3.08
CA GLU A 58 -26.63 16.54 2.66
C GLU A 58 -26.31 17.31 1.38
N THR A 59 -25.68 18.45 1.55
CA THR A 59 -24.95 19.04 0.44
C THR A 59 -23.80 18.06 0.19
N GLU A 60 -23.96 17.21 -0.84
CA GLU A 60 -22.85 16.49 -1.42
C GLU A 60 -21.76 17.51 -1.74
N VAL A 61 -20.82 17.67 -0.84
CA VAL A 61 -19.57 18.36 -1.14
C VAL A 61 -18.88 17.47 -2.16
N ILE A 62 -19.09 17.75 -3.44
CA ILE A 62 -18.28 17.21 -4.52
C ILE A 62 -16.87 17.74 -4.26
N VAL A 63 -16.12 17.05 -3.42
CA VAL A 63 -14.70 17.26 -3.30
C VAL A 63 -14.14 16.82 -4.66
N ALA A 64 -13.91 17.80 -5.53
CA ALA A 64 -13.18 17.57 -6.77
C ALA A 64 -11.88 16.88 -6.37
N SER A 65 -11.79 15.57 -6.61
CA SER A 65 -10.58 14.83 -6.32
C SER A 65 -9.45 15.50 -7.11
N ALA A 66 -8.37 15.86 -6.43
CA ALA A 66 -7.17 16.35 -7.11
C ALA A 66 -6.83 15.38 -8.25
N PRO A 67 -6.43 15.88 -9.44
CA PRO A 67 -6.10 15.01 -10.56
C PRO A 67 -5.10 13.96 -10.09
N GLN A 68 -5.52 12.70 -10.14
CA GLN A 68 -4.66 11.57 -9.75
C GLN A 68 -3.44 11.59 -10.68
N PRO A 69 -2.23 11.45 -10.15
CA PRO A 69 -1.04 11.40 -10.99
C PRO A 69 -1.24 10.29 -12.03
N THR A 70 -1.02 10.63 -13.31
CA THR A 70 -1.16 9.67 -14.40
C THR A 70 -0.23 8.48 -14.16
N ARG A 71 -0.84 7.32 -13.90
CA ARG A 71 -0.11 6.08 -13.64
C ARG A 71 0.28 5.39 -14.94
N TRP A 72 1.38 4.67 -14.91
CA TRP A 72 1.74 3.76 -15.98
C TRP A 72 0.77 2.58 -16.02
N SER A 73 0.39 2.20 -17.22
CA SER A 73 -0.36 0.99 -17.55
C SER A 73 0.45 0.18 -18.55
N GLY A 74 0.06 -1.09 -18.79
CA GLY A 74 0.81 -1.98 -19.67
C GLY A 74 -0.07 -2.62 -20.74
N GLU A 75 0.28 -2.41 -22.01
CA GLU A 75 -0.39 -3.08 -23.12
C GLU A 75 -0.12 -4.58 -23.10
N GLY A 76 -1.20 -5.39 -23.09
CA GLY A 76 -1.11 -6.84 -23.05
C GLY A 76 -0.53 -7.43 -21.77
N PHE A 77 -0.53 -6.69 -20.67
CA PHE A 77 -0.10 -7.20 -19.36
C PHE A 77 -1.15 -8.14 -18.78
N THR A 78 -0.69 -9.21 -18.16
CA THR A 78 -1.52 -10.08 -17.32
C THR A 78 -1.96 -9.38 -16.05
N ALA A 79 -2.97 -9.91 -15.37
CA ALA A 79 -3.43 -9.37 -14.09
C ALA A 79 -2.31 -9.36 -13.03
N THR A 80 -1.41 -10.35 -13.04
CA THR A 80 -0.27 -10.41 -12.10
C THR A 80 0.79 -9.36 -12.44
N GLU A 81 1.13 -9.19 -13.71
CA GLU A 81 2.04 -8.13 -14.16
C GLU A 81 1.53 -6.74 -13.76
N MET A 82 0.22 -6.48 -13.94
CA MET A 82 -0.42 -5.23 -13.50
C MET A 82 -0.37 -5.04 -11.99
N LYS A 83 -0.58 -6.11 -11.19
CA LYS A 83 -0.47 -6.02 -9.72
C LYS A 83 0.96 -5.67 -9.29
N VAL A 84 1.97 -6.27 -9.93
CA VAL A 84 3.39 -5.96 -9.66
C VAL A 84 3.73 -4.54 -10.08
N LEU A 85 3.29 -4.09 -11.26
CA LEU A 85 3.47 -2.72 -11.74
C LEU A 85 2.85 -1.72 -10.76
N ASN A 86 1.60 -1.94 -10.36
CA ASN A 86 0.88 -1.07 -9.45
C ASN A 86 1.55 -1.00 -8.08
N PHE A 87 1.99 -2.13 -7.54
CA PHE A 87 2.72 -2.17 -6.28
C PHE A 87 3.96 -1.27 -6.29
N PHE A 88 4.79 -1.35 -7.34
CA PHE A 88 5.99 -0.52 -7.41
C PHE A 88 5.67 0.96 -7.61
N GLN A 89 4.61 1.28 -8.34
CA GLN A 89 4.13 2.66 -8.46
C GLN A 89 3.63 3.21 -7.11
N ASP A 90 2.85 2.42 -6.35
CA ASP A 90 2.39 2.78 -5.00
C ASP A 90 3.56 2.92 -4.03
N TYR A 91 4.63 2.17 -4.25
CA TYR A 91 5.88 2.28 -3.50
C TYR A 91 6.71 3.53 -3.86
N GLY A 92 6.28 4.30 -4.87
CA GLY A 92 6.90 5.56 -5.29
C GLY A 92 7.92 5.44 -6.43
N ILE A 93 7.86 4.37 -7.22
CA ILE A 93 8.68 4.22 -8.43
C ILE A 93 7.84 4.64 -9.64
N ASN A 94 8.19 5.76 -10.28
CA ASN A 94 7.39 6.36 -11.34
C ASN A 94 8.12 6.52 -12.67
N ASP A 95 9.41 6.18 -12.72
CA ASP A 95 10.19 6.20 -13.96
C ASP A 95 9.89 4.98 -14.83
N ARG A 96 9.62 5.22 -16.13
CA ARG A 96 9.26 4.17 -17.09
C ARG A 96 10.32 3.07 -17.20
N ALA A 97 11.61 3.47 -17.30
CA ALA A 97 12.71 2.54 -17.47
C ALA A 97 12.97 1.75 -16.18
N SER A 98 12.80 2.40 -15.02
CA SER A 98 12.88 1.75 -13.72
C SER A 98 11.83 0.64 -13.57
N LEU A 99 10.56 0.95 -13.83
CA LEU A 99 9.46 -0.02 -13.79
C LEU A 99 9.67 -1.17 -14.78
N ALA A 100 10.09 -0.85 -16.00
CA ALA A 100 10.37 -1.85 -17.03
C ALA A 100 11.49 -2.82 -16.62
N VAL A 101 12.55 -2.31 -15.97
CA VAL A 101 13.64 -3.14 -15.45
C VAL A 101 13.17 -4.04 -14.32
N LEU A 102 12.36 -3.54 -13.39
CA LEU A 102 11.80 -4.36 -12.32
C LEU A 102 10.94 -5.50 -12.88
N LEU A 103 10.02 -5.19 -13.78
CA LEU A 103 9.17 -6.20 -14.43
C LEU A 103 9.99 -7.21 -15.24
N GLY A 104 10.99 -6.76 -16.00
CA GLY A 104 11.85 -7.62 -16.79
C GLY A 104 12.66 -8.60 -15.94
N ASN A 105 13.12 -8.16 -14.77
CA ASN A 105 13.81 -9.03 -13.82
C ASN A 105 12.86 -10.06 -13.19
N VAL A 106 11.68 -9.64 -12.72
CA VAL A 106 10.67 -10.57 -12.19
C VAL A 106 10.28 -11.62 -13.24
N LYS A 107 10.10 -11.20 -14.50
CA LYS A 107 9.82 -12.14 -15.61
C LYS A 107 10.93 -13.17 -15.79
N GLN A 108 12.19 -12.75 -15.71
CA GLN A 108 13.32 -13.66 -15.83
C GLN A 108 13.43 -14.63 -14.66
N GLU A 109 13.15 -14.16 -13.41
CA GLU A 109 13.28 -14.97 -12.20
C GLU A 109 12.19 -16.04 -12.10
N SER A 110 10.95 -15.68 -12.30
CA SER A 110 9.80 -16.56 -11.99
C SER A 110 8.67 -16.55 -13.01
N ARG A 111 8.72 -15.70 -14.04
CA ARG A 111 7.56 -15.39 -14.88
C ARG A 111 6.33 -14.93 -14.08
N PHE A 112 6.58 -14.19 -12.99
CA PHE A 112 5.57 -13.72 -12.04
C PHE A 112 4.89 -14.81 -11.21
N GLU A 113 5.43 -16.01 -11.16
CA GLU A 113 4.93 -17.08 -10.31
C GLU A 113 5.51 -16.98 -8.90
N THR A 114 4.65 -17.08 -7.91
CA THR A 114 5.02 -16.89 -6.49
C THR A 114 5.35 -18.19 -5.77
N ASN A 115 4.93 -19.34 -6.32
CA ASN A 115 5.12 -20.66 -5.73
C ASN A 115 6.10 -21.56 -6.49
N ILE A 116 6.93 -20.97 -7.36
CA ILE A 116 7.88 -21.69 -8.18
C ILE A 116 9.24 -21.80 -7.50
N CYS A 117 9.82 -23.00 -7.53
CA CYS A 117 11.20 -23.25 -7.16
C CYS A 117 12.12 -23.25 -8.39
N GLU A 118 13.42 -23.09 -8.17
CA GLU A 118 14.42 -23.30 -9.22
C GLU A 118 14.22 -24.66 -9.90
N GLY A 119 14.30 -24.71 -11.23
CA GLY A 119 13.97 -25.89 -12.01
C GLY A 119 12.48 -26.06 -12.34
N GLY A 120 11.62 -25.13 -11.92
CA GLY A 120 10.21 -25.05 -12.35
C GLY A 120 9.22 -25.90 -11.55
N THR A 121 9.64 -26.56 -10.47
CA THR A 121 8.73 -27.32 -9.60
C THR A 121 7.93 -26.40 -8.68
N ARG A 122 6.75 -26.86 -8.22
CA ARG A 122 5.82 -26.07 -7.38
C ARG A 122 5.36 -26.86 -6.14
N PRO A 123 6.28 -27.24 -5.24
CA PRO A 123 5.93 -28.01 -4.06
C PRO A 123 5.42 -27.13 -2.88
N GLY A 124 5.22 -25.82 -3.12
CA GLY A 124 4.99 -24.85 -2.09
C GLY A 124 6.26 -24.42 -1.33
N TYR A 125 6.12 -23.37 -0.49
CA TYR A 125 7.27 -22.77 0.19
C TYR A 125 8.12 -23.78 0.97
N HIS A 126 7.51 -24.64 1.78
CA HIS A 126 8.24 -25.60 2.61
C HIS A 126 8.86 -26.77 1.84
N GLY A 127 8.42 -27.01 0.62
CA GLY A 127 8.92 -28.09 -0.25
C GLY A 127 10.12 -27.70 -1.10
N CYS A 128 10.41 -26.41 -1.22
CA CYS A 128 11.53 -25.87 -1.99
C CYS A 128 12.83 -26.04 -1.19
N ARG A 129 13.53 -27.14 -1.36
CA ARG A 129 14.69 -27.51 -0.54
C ARG A 129 16.03 -26.99 -1.04
N ARG A 130 16.10 -26.61 -2.32
CA ARG A 130 17.32 -26.16 -2.99
C ARG A 130 16.97 -25.10 -4.03
N GLY A 131 17.88 -24.15 -4.24
CA GLY A 131 17.74 -23.09 -5.23
C GLY A 131 16.80 -21.97 -4.81
N GLY A 132 16.40 -21.17 -5.80
CA GLY A 132 15.54 -20.01 -5.61
C GLY A 132 14.07 -20.38 -5.42
N TYR A 133 13.32 -19.50 -4.74
CA TYR A 133 11.89 -19.63 -4.54
C TYR A 133 11.17 -18.31 -4.85
N GLY A 134 10.03 -18.43 -5.48
CA GLY A 134 9.04 -17.37 -5.63
C GLY A 134 9.44 -16.25 -6.60
N LEU A 135 8.82 -15.10 -6.45
CA LEU A 135 8.77 -14.01 -7.40
C LEU A 135 10.15 -13.54 -7.92
N ILE A 136 11.14 -13.45 -7.05
CA ILE A 136 12.50 -13.04 -7.39
C ILE A 136 13.54 -14.12 -7.09
N GLN A 137 13.12 -15.36 -6.97
CA GLN A 137 13.98 -16.53 -6.73
C GLN A 137 14.93 -16.35 -5.55
N TRP A 138 14.36 -16.15 -4.33
CA TRP A 138 15.15 -16.07 -3.10
C TRP A 138 15.97 -17.35 -2.88
N THR A 139 17.27 -17.28 -3.12
CA THR A 139 18.17 -18.45 -3.16
C THR A 139 18.93 -18.66 -1.85
N THR A 140 19.46 -17.58 -1.26
CA THR A 140 20.26 -17.71 -0.03
C THR A 140 19.38 -18.06 1.16
N GLN A 141 19.90 -18.89 2.08
CA GLN A 141 19.19 -19.31 3.30
C GLN A 141 18.61 -18.13 4.08
N GLY A 142 19.35 -17.03 4.18
CA GLY A 142 18.91 -15.82 4.90
C GLY A 142 17.71 -15.15 4.25
N ARG A 143 17.73 -14.99 2.92
CA ARG A 143 16.64 -14.37 2.15
C ARG A 143 15.42 -15.26 2.11
N TYR A 144 15.57 -16.55 1.79
CA TYR A 144 14.48 -17.52 1.77
C TYR A 144 13.78 -17.62 3.15
N SER A 145 14.53 -17.85 4.21
CA SER A 145 13.94 -17.91 5.57
C SER A 145 13.39 -16.54 6.03
N GLY A 146 13.95 -15.45 5.50
CA GLY A 146 13.45 -14.09 5.69
C GLY A 146 12.03 -13.91 5.18
N LEU A 147 11.72 -14.41 3.97
CA LEU A 147 10.36 -14.41 3.42
C LEU A 147 9.39 -15.14 4.36
N GLY A 148 9.73 -16.32 4.86
CA GLY A 148 8.86 -17.06 5.76
C GLY A 148 8.64 -16.35 7.12
N ARG A 149 9.67 -15.66 7.65
CA ARG A 149 9.50 -14.82 8.84
C ARG A 149 8.62 -13.61 8.58
N HIS A 150 8.79 -12.99 7.41
CA HIS A 150 7.97 -11.84 6.98
C HIS A 150 6.50 -12.25 6.86
N ALA A 151 6.20 -13.35 6.17
CA ALA A 151 4.86 -13.89 6.03
C ALA A 151 4.18 -14.14 7.40
N ARG A 152 4.90 -14.77 8.33
CA ARG A 152 4.36 -14.98 9.69
C ARG A 152 4.03 -13.69 10.43
N ARG A 153 4.86 -12.65 10.29
CA ARG A 153 4.57 -11.33 10.91
C ARG A 153 3.34 -10.66 10.32
N MET A 154 3.08 -10.92 9.04
CA MET A 154 1.89 -10.40 8.35
C MET A 154 0.63 -11.26 8.54
N GLY A 155 0.74 -12.42 9.19
CA GLY A 155 -0.37 -13.38 9.27
C GLY A 155 -0.80 -13.93 7.91
N SER A 156 0.13 -14.02 6.93
CA SER A 156 -0.15 -14.37 5.53
C SER A 156 0.72 -15.55 5.08
N SER A 157 0.43 -16.07 3.87
CA SER A 157 1.25 -17.12 3.25
C SER A 157 2.47 -16.54 2.54
N PRO A 158 3.66 -17.20 2.62
CA PRO A 158 4.81 -16.83 1.81
C PRO A 158 4.59 -17.03 0.30
N GLU A 159 3.51 -17.69 -0.10
CA GLU A 159 3.13 -17.90 -1.50
C GLU A 159 2.30 -16.76 -2.08
N GLU A 160 1.75 -15.90 -1.23
CA GLU A 160 0.95 -14.78 -1.68
C GLU A 160 1.78 -13.69 -2.36
N LEU A 161 1.29 -13.18 -3.49
CA LEU A 161 1.97 -12.13 -4.26
C LEU A 161 2.24 -10.90 -3.41
N GLN A 162 1.24 -10.44 -2.64
CA GLN A 162 1.38 -9.25 -1.81
C GLN A 162 2.43 -9.42 -0.72
N THR A 163 2.49 -10.62 -0.12
CA THR A 163 3.51 -10.96 0.87
C THR A 163 4.91 -10.90 0.30
N GLN A 164 5.10 -11.46 -0.90
CA GLN A 164 6.39 -11.44 -1.58
C GLN A 164 6.81 -10.03 -2.01
N LEU A 165 5.90 -9.25 -2.56
CA LEU A 165 6.15 -7.85 -2.94
C LEU A 165 6.52 -6.99 -1.74
N SER A 166 5.77 -7.11 -0.63
CA SER A 166 6.08 -6.39 0.60
C SER A 166 7.42 -6.82 1.20
N TYR A 167 7.79 -8.11 1.07
CA TYR A 167 9.10 -8.59 1.51
C TYR A 167 10.24 -8.00 0.68
N VAL A 168 10.10 -7.93 -0.67
CA VAL A 168 11.07 -7.28 -1.57
C VAL A 168 11.53 -5.95 -1.02
N VAL A 169 10.60 -5.07 -0.68
CA VAL A 169 10.90 -3.69 -0.27
C VAL A 169 11.42 -3.57 1.16
N THR A 170 11.44 -4.67 1.92
CA THR A 170 12.02 -4.73 3.26
C THR A 170 13.42 -5.34 3.30
N GLU A 171 13.88 -5.97 2.21
CA GLU A 171 15.19 -6.60 2.16
C GLU A 171 16.34 -5.60 2.25
N VAL A 172 17.42 -6.00 2.92
CA VAL A 172 18.64 -5.18 3.03
C VAL A 172 19.25 -4.90 1.65
N GLU A 173 19.25 -5.90 0.75
CA GLU A 173 19.76 -5.77 -0.61
C GLU A 173 18.96 -4.76 -1.43
N TRP A 174 17.64 -4.75 -1.29
CA TRP A 174 16.77 -3.74 -1.91
C TRP A 174 17.06 -2.34 -1.38
N LYS A 175 17.16 -2.18 -0.06
CA LYS A 175 17.41 -0.88 0.58
C LYS A 175 18.70 -0.19 0.09
N LYS A 176 19.71 -0.96 -0.34
CA LYS A 176 20.94 -0.42 -0.91
C LYS A 176 20.74 0.25 -2.28
N VAL A 177 19.71 -0.13 -3.02
CA VAL A 177 19.47 0.32 -4.40
C VAL A 177 18.12 1.04 -4.60
N GLU A 178 17.25 1.04 -3.61
CA GLU A 178 15.92 1.64 -3.64
C GLU A 178 15.93 3.08 -4.16
N HIS A 179 16.85 3.90 -3.68
CA HIS A 179 17.00 5.29 -4.10
C HIS A 179 17.29 5.45 -5.60
N ILE A 180 17.94 4.44 -6.21
CA ILE A 180 18.23 4.43 -7.65
C ILE A 180 16.94 4.16 -8.41
N PHE A 181 16.16 3.15 -8.00
CA PHE A 181 14.88 2.82 -8.63
C PHE A 181 13.83 3.93 -8.49
N LYS A 182 13.87 4.69 -7.38
CA LYS A 182 13.00 5.85 -7.16
C LYS A 182 13.48 7.13 -7.88
N SER A 183 14.71 7.16 -8.41
CA SER A 183 15.14 8.28 -9.24
C SER A 183 14.56 8.18 -10.65
N GLU A 184 14.51 9.31 -11.36
CA GLU A 184 13.96 9.39 -12.71
C GLU A 184 15.05 9.70 -13.74
N GLY A 185 14.75 9.41 -15.03
CA GLY A 185 15.57 9.81 -16.16
C GLY A 185 16.83 8.98 -16.38
N ARG A 186 16.97 7.81 -15.73
CA ARG A 186 18.12 6.93 -15.99
C ARG A 186 17.83 5.97 -17.14
N SER A 187 18.88 5.48 -17.78
CA SER A 187 18.78 4.47 -18.83
C SER A 187 18.41 3.08 -18.25
N ILE A 188 17.83 2.22 -19.07
CA ILE A 188 17.61 0.79 -18.75
C ILE A 188 18.91 0.15 -18.24
N SER A 189 20.04 0.41 -18.89
CA SER A 189 21.33 -0.13 -18.48
C SER A 189 21.73 0.29 -17.05
N SER A 190 21.50 1.53 -16.68
CA SER A 190 21.76 2.03 -15.32
C SER A 190 20.89 1.33 -14.26
N TYR A 191 19.60 1.17 -14.53
CA TYR A 191 18.71 0.44 -13.62
C TYR A 191 19.03 -1.06 -13.59
N MET A 192 19.48 -1.67 -14.70
CA MET A 192 19.94 -3.06 -14.73
C MET A 192 21.17 -3.29 -13.83
N GLN A 193 22.08 -2.31 -13.73
CA GLN A 193 23.20 -2.38 -12.78
C GLN A 193 22.72 -2.35 -11.32
N ALA A 194 21.69 -1.55 -11.01
CA ALA A 194 21.07 -1.55 -9.70
C ALA A 194 20.33 -2.89 -9.41
N ALA A 195 19.61 -3.43 -10.39
CA ALA A 195 18.98 -4.73 -10.30
C ALA A 195 19.99 -5.85 -10.03
N TYR A 196 21.14 -5.82 -10.68
CA TYR A 196 22.21 -6.78 -10.42
C TYR A 196 22.71 -6.72 -8.97
N ARG A 197 22.92 -5.54 -8.42
CA ARG A 197 23.33 -5.38 -7.02
C ARG A 197 22.28 -5.86 -6.01
N TRP A 198 21.01 -5.78 -6.37
CA TRP A 198 19.92 -6.27 -5.54
C TRP A 198 19.73 -7.80 -5.64
N LEU A 199 19.65 -8.34 -6.86
CA LEU A 199 19.31 -9.75 -7.11
C LEU A 199 20.52 -10.68 -7.06
N GLY A 200 21.70 -10.23 -7.53
CA GLY A 200 22.93 -11.00 -7.50
C GLY A 200 22.94 -12.22 -8.42
N TRP A 201 22.33 -12.13 -9.62
CA TRP A 201 22.24 -13.27 -10.53
C TRP A 201 23.61 -13.72 -11.05
N GLY A 202 23.80 -15.03 -11.22
CA GLY A 202 24.99 -15.61 -11.86
C GLY A 202 24.94 -15.53 -13.37
N VAL A 203 23.73 -15.70 -13.97
CA VAL A 203 23.51 -15.63 -15.42
C VAL A 203 22.55 -14.51 -15.75
N HIS A 204 22.95 -13.63 -16.69
CA HIS A 204 22.14 -12.47 -17.07
C HIS A 204 20.79 -12.89 -17.69
N GLY A 205 20.77 -13.94 -18.51
CA GLY A 205 19.56 -14.37 -19.21
C GLY A 205 18.98 -13.29 -20.12
N ASN A 206 17.67 -13.25 -20.24
CA ASN A 206 16.95 -12.32 -21.12
C ASN A 206 16.48 -11.03 -20.40
N ARG A 207 17.03 -10.70 -19.21
CA ARG A 207 16.55 -9.56 -18.37
C ARG A 207 16.45 -8.26 -19.14
N THR A 208 17.49 -7.90 -19.90
CA THR A 208 17.50 -6.66 -20.69
C THR A 208 16.49 -6.70 -21.83
N VAL A 209 16.32 -7.85 -22.48
CA VAL A 209 15.32 -8.04 -23.55
C VAL A 209 13.90 -7.86 -22.97
N TYR A 210 13.63 -8.48 -21.83
CA TYR A 210 12.34 -8.33 -21.15
C TYR A 210 12.13 -6.90 -20.65
N ALA A 211 13.15 -6.24 -20.10
CA ALA A 211 13.05 -4.84 -19.69
C ALA A 211 12.73 -3.93 -20.89
N GLN A 212 13.36 -4.15 -22.06
CA GLN A 212 13.05 -3.39 -23.26
C GLN A 212 11.63 -3.66 -23.78
N ASP A 213 11.16 -4.91 -23.75
CA ASP A 213 9.79 -5.27 -24.11
C ASP A 213 8.77 -4.55 -23.20
N TYR A 214 8.96 -4.59 -21.86
CA TYR A 214 8.10 -3.87 -20.94
C TYR A 214 8.18 -2.35 -21.13
N TYR A 215 9.36 -1.80 -21.37
CA TYR A 215 9.51 -0.38 -21.66
C TYR A 215 8.68 0.05 -22.86
N ASN A 216 8.65 -0.72 -23.93
CA ASN A 216 7.89 -0.41 -25.14
C ASN A 216 6.37 -0.49 -24.92
N ARG A 217 5.90 -1.39 -24.06
CA ARG A 217 4.48 -1.63 -23.77
C ARG A 217 3.90 -0.78 -22.63
N LEU A 218 4.74 -0.10 -21.83
CA LEU A 218 4.27 0.83 -20.81
C LEU A 218 3.79 2.14 -21.44
N TYR A 219 2.62 2.64 -21.00
CA TYR A 219 2.03 3.92 -21.44
C TYR A 219 1.33 4.62 -20.27
N LYS A 220 1.10 5.96 -20.38
CA LYS A 220 0.31 6.78 -19.46
C LYS A 220 -0.94 7.27 -20.12
#